data_ae94d9114042aebfe8ebaa6170c7ecdf
#
_entry.id   ae94d9114042aebfe8ebaa6170c7ecdf
#
_cell.length_a   1.000
_cell.length_b   1.000
_cell.length_c   1.000
_cell.angle_alpha   90.00
_cell.angle_beta   90.00
_cell.angle_gamma   90.00
#
_symmetry.space_group_name_H-M   'P 1'
#
loop_
_entity.id
_entity.type
_entity.pdbx_description
1 polymer ?
#
loop_
_entity_poly.entity_id
_entity_poly.type
_entity_poly.pdbx_seq_one_letter_code
_entity_poly.pdbx_strand_id
1 'polypeptide(L)'
;MRGARDRHRAQGRALRRDGRDAQGRIVDPARIAVDANGRFDLDTALAYARALEPYGLRWYEEAGDPLDYALQATLAEGYAPPLATGENLFSHQDARNLLRYGGMRADRDVLQFDPALGYGLTEFLRTVAVVRAHGWSPRRIVPHGGHQFALAIAAGLRLGGNESYPDEFRPFGGFADDTPVEGGRVAPSEAPGIGIERKAALAEVLAETLRSGSSNRV
;
A
#
# COMPACT_ATOMS: atom_id res chain seq x y z
N MET A 1 28.93 -13.84 3.79
CA MET A 1 27.55 -13.42 3.75
C MET A 1 27.41 -11.97 4.24
N ARG A 2 27.90 -10.99 3.49
CA ARG A 2 27.81 -9.54 3.78
C ARG A 2 27.45 -8.77 2.50
N GLY A 3 26.36 -9.08 1.83
CA GLY A 3 26.06 -8.48 0.54
C GLY A 3 24.59 -8.25 0.22
N ALA A 4 23.67 -8.58 1.12
CA ALA A 4 22.24 -8.49 0.84
C ALA A 4 21.47 -7.40 1.62
N ARG A 5 22.14 -6.66 2.50
CA ARG A 5 21.45 -5.69 3.40
C ARG A 5 21.40 -4.25 2.90
N ASP A 6 22.04 -3.93 1.77
CA ASP A 6 22.15 -2.53 1.32
C ASP A 6 21.24 -2.15 0.14
N ARG A 7 20.37 -3.04 -0.34
CA ARG A 7 19.52 -2.76 -1.51
C ARG A 7 18.12 -2.23 -1.19
N HIS A 8 17.73 -2.16 0.07
CA HIS A 8 16.48 -1.54 0.51
C HIS A 8 16.67 -0.15 1.12
N ARG A 9 17.72 0.55 0.76
CA ARG A 9 17.81 1.98 1.03
C ARG A 9 16.88 2.72 0.07
N ALA A 10 15.63 2.84 0.54
CA ALA A 10 14.73 3.95 0.29
C ALA A 10 15.01 4.72 -1.01
N GLN A 11 14.24 4.48 -2.05
CA GLN A 11 13.96 5.50 -3.06
C GLN A 11 13.05 6.63 -2.51
N GLY A 12 13.01 6.83 -1.21
CA GLY A 12 12.51 8.03 -0.59
C GLY A 12 13.42 9.17 -1.00
N ARG A 13 12.98 10.02 -1.90
CA ARG A 13 13.69 11.29 -2.20
C ARG A 13 13.79 12.07 -0.92
N ALA A 14 14.96 12.09 -0.30
CA ALA A 14 15.19 12.88 0.90
C ALA A 14 14.84 14.34 0.61
N LEU A 15 13.80 14.83 1.26
CA LEU A 15 13.48 16.25 1.23
C LEU A 15 14.55 16.99 2.03
N ARG A 16 15.07 18.06 1.44
CA ARG A 16 15.85 19.03 2.20
C ARG A 16 14.91 19.81 3.10
N ARG A 17 15.45 20.41 4.16
CA ARG A 17 14.67 21.24 5.12
C ARG A 17 13.91 22.40 4.44
N ASP A 18 14.29 22.77 3.21
CA ASP A 18 13.66 23.82 2.40
C ASP A 18 12.55 23.30 1.46
N GLY A 19 12.11 22.03 1.61
CA GLY A 19 11.06 21.43 0.78
C GLY A 19 11.52 21.05 -0.64
N ARG A 20 12.83 20.91 -0.86
CA ARG A 20 13.39 20.53 -2.18
C ARG A 20 13.81 19.08 -2.22
N ASP A 21 13.65 18.44 -3.38
CA ASP A 21 14.23 17.11 -3.64
C ASP A 21 15.76 17.20 -3.84
N ALA A 22 16.40 16.03 -3.98
CA ALA A 22 17.84 15.94 -4.19
C ALA A 22 18.34 16.72 -5.44
N GLN A 23 17.44 16.98 -6.39
CA GLN A 23 17.68 17.75 -7.60
C GLN A 23 17.33 19.25 -7.43
N GLY A 24 16.99 19.69 -6.22
CA GLY A 24 16.66 21.08 -5.92
C GLY A 24 15.27 21.54 -6.38
N ARG A 25 14.40 20.61 -6.81
CA ARG A 25 13.03 20.94 -7.24
C ARG A 25 12.13 21.09 -6.02
N ILE A 26 11.26 22.09 -6.03
CA ILE A 26 10.20 22.22 -5.00
C ILE A 26 9.23 21.07 -5.21
N VAL A 27 9.01 20.29 -4.14
CA VAL A 27 8.03 19.20 -4.11
C VAL A 27 6.95 19.58 -3.12
N ASP A 28 5.70 19.53 -3.54
CA ASP A 28 4.57 19.69 -2.64
C ASP A 28 4.58 18.56 -1.59
N PRO A 29 4.80 18.86 -0.31
CA PRO A 29 4.86 17.82 0.73
C PRO A 29 3.58 16.98 0.84
N ALA A 30 2.42 17.57 0.51
CA ALA A 30 1.14 16.86 0.48
C ALA A 30 1.09 15.72 -0.57
N ARG A 31 2.09 15.61 -1.44
CA ARG A 31 2.25 14.55 -2.42
C ARG A 31 3.30 13.50 -2.00
N ILE A 32 3.88 13.64 -0.82
CA ILE A 32 4.95 12.78 -0.31
C ILE A 32 4.40 11.95 0.83
N ALA A 33 4.58 10.65 0.76
CA ALA A 33 4.39 9.71 1.84
C ALA A 33 5.75 9.31 2.42
N VAL A 34 5.79 9.02 3.71
CA VAL A 34 6.96 8.45 4.40
C VAL A 34 6.54 7.15 5.04
N ASP A 35 7.22 6.08 4.70
CA ASP A 35 6.98 4.74 5.20
C ASP A 35 8.16 4.29 6.10
N ALA A 36 7.83 3.80 7.28
CA ALA A 36 8.79 3.24 8.23
C ALA A 36 8.82 1.71 8.22
N ASN A 37 7.94 1.06 7.47
CA ASN A 37 7.85 -0.40 7.35
C ASN A 37 7.79 -1.13 8.71
N GLY A 38 6.99 -0.63 9.64
CA GLY A 38 6.75 -1.27 10.93
C GLY A 38 7.95 -1.35 11.88
N ARG A 39 8.98 -0.52 11.72
CA ARG A 39 10.29 -0.74 12.35
C ARG A 39 10.51 -0.01 13.66
N PHE A 40 9.67 0.93 14.01
CA PHE A 40 9.91 1.79 15.18
C PHE A 40 9.18 1.26 16.42
N ASP A 41 9.80 1.46 17.57
CA ASP A 41 9.11 1.46 18.84
C ASP A 41 8.30 2.77 19.00
N LEU A 42 7.48 2.85 20.03
CA LEU A 42 6.60 3.99 20.26
C LEU A 42 7.36 5.32 20.38
N ASP A 43 8.47 5.33 21.13
CA ASP A 43 9.24 6.56 21.37
C ASP A 43 9.86 7.07 20.06
N THR A 44 10.40 6.18 19.25
CA THR A 44 10.95 6.49 17.93
C THR A 44 9.84 6.96 16.98
N ALA A 45 8.70 6.24 16.93
CA ALA A 45 7.56 6.62 16.11
C ALA A 45 7.05 8.02 16.41
N LEU A 46 6.91 8.37 17.70
CA LEU A 46 6.49 9.70 18.15
C LEU A 46 7.57 10.76 17.88
N ALA A 47 8.86 10.42 17.98
CA ALA A 47 9.94 11.37 17.64
C ALA A 47 9.90 11.72 16.14
N TYR A 48 9.72 10.72 15.27
CA TYR A 48 9.54 10.93 13.83
C TYR A 48 8.26 11.71 13.54
N ALA A 49 7.14 11.38 14.18
CA ALA A 49 5.87 12.11 14.03
C ALA A 49 6.05 13.61 14.28
N ARG A 50 6.66 13.98 15.41
CA ARG A 50 6.98 15.39 15.74
C ARG A 50 7.89 16.06 14.70
N ALA A 51 8.84 15.32 14.14
CA ALA A 51 9.75 15.82 13.12
C ALA A 51 9.06 16.01 11.75
N LEU A 52 8.10 15.15 11.42
CA LEU A 52 7.37 15.15 10.15
C LEU A 52 6.17 16.10 10.13
N GLU A 53 5.55 16.35 11.27
CA GLU A 53 4.30 17.13 11.37
C GLU A 53 4.36 18.51 10.69
N PRO A 54 5.45 19.30 10.80
CA PRO A 54 5.51 20.62 10.18
C PRO A 54 5.49 20.61 8.66
N TYR A 55 5.72 19.46 8.02
CA TYR A 55 5.80 19.36 6.56
C TYR A 55 4.44 19.13 5.90
N GLY A 56 3.40 18.72 6.63
CA GLY A 56 2.07 18.43 6.06
C GLY A 56 2.11 17.35 4.97
N LEU A 57 2.78 16.24 5.26
CA LEU A 57 2.93 15.11 4.33
C LEU A 57 1.59 14.50 3.95
N ARG A 58 1.55 13.78 2.84
CA ARG A 58 0.39 13.01 2.41
C ARG A 58 -0.05 12.02 3.45
N TRP A 59 0.90 11.23 3.99
CA TRP A 59 0.73 10.39 5.17
C TRP A 59 2.09 9.94 5.74
N TYR A 60 2.05 9.52 7.00
CA TYR A 60 3.10 8.76 7.65
C TYR A 60 2.61 7.31 7.81
N GLU A 61 3.37 6.36 7.25
CA GLU A 61 2.98 4.98 7.03
C GLU A 61 3.72 4.04 7.97
N GLU A 62 2.99 3.04 8.47
CA GLU A 62 3.49 1.89 9.24
C GLU A 62 4.64 2.21 10.20
N ALA A 63 4.43 3.17 11.10
CA ALA A 63 5.49 3.64 12.00
C ALA A 63 6.04 2.52 12.88
N GLY A 64 5.17 1.70 13.47
CA GLY A 64 5.53 0.57 14.32
C GLY A 64 4.92 -0.73 13.84
N ASP A 65 5.08 -1.79 14.63
CA ASP A 65 4.53 -3.11 14.33
C ASP A 65 3.05 -3.00 13.91
N PRO A 66 2.66 -3.48 12.72
CA PRO A 66 1.29 -3.35 12.21
C PRO A 66 0.23 -4.05 13.07
N LEU A 67 0.62 -5.00 13.92
CA LEU A 67 -0.26 -5.68 14.87
C LEU A 67 -0.27 -5.03 16.26
N ASP A 68 0.59 -4.05 16.53
CA ASP A 68 0.54 -3.28 17.77
C ASP A 68 -0.46 -2.11 17.66
N TYR A 69 -1.73 -2.45 17.82
CA TYR A 69 -2.81 -1.47 17.76
C TYR A 69 -2.74 -0.42 18.87
N ALA A 70 -2.10 -0.72 20.01
CA ALA A 70 -1.92 0.24 21.10
C ALA A 70 -0.90 1.31 20.73
N LEU A 71 0.22 0.92 20.12
CA LEU A 71 1.19 1.85 19.54
C LEU A 71 0.52 2.73 18.49
N GLN A 72 -0.21 2.14 17.55
CA GLN A 72 -0.90 2.85 16.49
C GLN A 72 -1.91 3.88 17.05
N ALA A 73 -2.69 3.51 18.08
CA ALA A 73 -3.65 4.41 18.72
C ALA A 73 -2.94 5.60 19.40
N THR A 74 -1.87 5.33 20.15
CA THR A 74 -1.09 6.38 20.81
C THR A 74 -0.44 7.32 19.80
N LEU A 75 0.06 6.78 18.69
CA LEU A 75 0.60 7.59 17.60
C LEU A 75 -0.49 8.47 16.97
N ALA A 76 -1.69 7.93 16.74
CA ALA A 76 -2.81 8.66 16.17
C ALA A 76 -3.29 9.83 17.05
N GLU A 77 -3.19 9.69 18.37
CA GLU A 77 -3.46 10.78 19.33
C GLU A 77 -2.38 11.88 19.28
N GLY A 78 -1.12 11.48 19.06
CA GLY A 78 0.05 12.38 19.08
C GLY A 78 0.44 12.99 17.74
N TYR A 79 -0.23 12.62 16.62
CA TYR A 79 0.12 13.07 15.27
C TYR A 79 -1.12 13.51 14.49
N ALA A 80 -1.27 14.81 14.27
CA ALA A 80 -2.45 15.38 13.63
C ALA A 80 -2.60 15.08 12.13
N PRO A 81 -1.51 15.07 11.30
CA PRO A 81 -1.62 14.75 9.87
C PRO A 81 -2.03 13.29 9.61
N PRO A 82 -2.33 12.91 8.36
CA PRO A 82 -2.77 11.55 8.03
C PRO A 82 -1.74 10.47 8.36
N LEU A 83 -2.22 9.35 8.88
CA LEU A 83 -1.50 8.08 8.99
C LEU A 83 -1.96 7.11 7.89
N ALA A 84 -1.12 6.14 7.55
CA ALA A 84 -1.47 5.04 6.67
C ALA A 84 -0.95 3.71 7.24
N THR A 85 -1.73 2.64 7.08
CA THR A 85 -1.33 1.27 7.46
C THR A 85 -2.31 0.26 6.89
N GLY A 86 -1.95 -1.01 6.96
CA GLY A 86 -2.84 -2.12 6.63
C GLY A 86 -2.27 -3.13 5.65
N GLU A 87 -1.13 -2.89 5.04
CA GLU A 87 -0.50 -3.80 4.08
C GLU A 87 -0.15 -5.15 4.69
N ASN A 88 0.16 -5.18 5.99
CA ASN A 88 0.49 -6.36 6.77
C ASN A 88 -0.70 -6.95 7.56
N LEU A 89 -1.93 -6.57 7.20
CA LEU A 89 -3.18 -7.08 7.77
C LEU A 89 -3.93 -7.90 6.70
N PHE A 90 -4.04 -9.20 6.89
CA PHE A 90 -4.41 -10.12 5.81
C PHE A 90 -5.85 -10.61 5.86
N SER A 91 -6.65 -10.16 6.83
CA SER A 91 -8.04 -10.58 6.97
C SER A 91 -8.98 -9.43 7.34
N HIS A 92 -10.28 -9.62 7.08
CA HIS A 92 -11.30 -8.67 7.55
C HIS A 92 -11.38 -8.58 9.07
N GLN A 93 -10.92 -9.62 9.80
CA GLN A 93 -10.82 -9.59 11.25
C GLN A 93 -9.71 -8.64 11.72
N ASP A 94 -8.54 -8.68 11.06
CA ASP A 94 -7.44 -7.75 11.36
C ASP A 94 -7.85 -6.32 11.03
N ALA A 95 -8.48 -6.10 9.89
CA ALA A 95 -9.03 -4.79 9.52
C ALA A 95 -10.02 -4.27 10.57
N ARG A 96 -10.94 -5.14 11.06
CA ARG A 96 -11.86 -4.80 12.14
C ARG A 96 -11.13 -4.42 13.43
N ASN A 97 -10.09 -5.16 13.78
CA ASN A 97 -9.31 -4.91 15.00
C ASN A 97 -8.55 -3.58 14.89
N LEU A 98 -7.92 -3.30 13.75
CA LEU A 98 -7.30 -2.00 13.47
C LEU A 98 -8.30 -0.85 13.67
N LEU A 99 -9.49 -0.95 13.08
CA LEU A 99 -10.51 0.10 13.15
C LEU A 99 -11.10 0.28 14.57
N ARG A 100 -11.11 -0.77 15.38
CA ARG A 100 -11.61 -0.73 16.76
C ARG A 100 -10.58 -0.24 17.76
N TYR A 101 -9.33 -0.62 17.59
CA TYR A 101 -8.31 -0.49 18.62
C TYR A 101 -7.10 0.34 18.20
N GLY A 102 -6.88 0.56 16.90
CA GLY A 102 -5.72 1.25 16.36
C GLY A 102 -5.86 2.78 16.29
N GLY A 103 -6.95 3.35 16.79
CA GLY A 103 -7.12 4.81 16.83
C GLY A 103 -7.23 5.49 15.46
N MET A 104 -7.43 4.73 14.38
CA MET A 104 -7.51 5.25 13.02
C MET A 104 -8.70 6.18 12.80
N ARG A 105 -8.51 7.25 12.04
CA ARG A 105 -9.46 8.36 11.88
C ARG A 105 -10.05 8.37 10.47
N ALA A 106 -11.34 8.12 10.37
CA ALA A 106 -12.07 7.97 9.10
C ALA A 106 -12.07 9.23 8.20
N ASP A 107 -11.85 10.40 8.78
CA ASP A 107 -11.84 11.68 8.07
C ASP A 107 -10.53 11.98 7.35
N ARG A 108 -9.42 11.33 7.73
CA ARG A 108 -8.09 11.68 7.21
C ARG A 108 -7.16 10.51 6.91
N ASP A 109 -7.16 9.43 7.71
CA ASP A 109 -6.22 8.33 7.58
C ASP A 109 -6.50 7.44 6.36
N VAL A 110 -5.52 6.64 5.96
CA VAL A 110 -5.55 5.78 4.77
C VAL A 110 -5.36 4.32 5.18
N LEU A 111 -6.10 3.43 4.52
CA LEU A 111 -6.07 1.99 4.74
C LEU A 111 -5.46 1.31 3.51
N GLN A 112 -4.41 0.51 3.70
CA GLN A 112 -3.60 -0.03 2.60
C GLN A 112 -3.69 -1.55 2.47
N PHE A 113 -4.85 -2.14 2.76
CA PHE A 113 -5.05 -3.58 2.64
C PHE A 113 -4.70 -4.09 1.24
N ASP A 114 -3.94 -5.19 1.17
CA ASP A 114 -3.53 -5.83 -0.07
C ASP A 114 -4.46 -7.00 -0.42
N PRO A 115 -5.16 -6.96 -1.57
CA PRO A 115 -6.06 -8.03 -1.96
C PRO A 115 -5.35 -9.33 -2.34
N ALA A 116 -4.07 -9.28 -2.74
CA ALA A 116 -3.32 -10.49 -3.08
C ALA A 116 -2.81 -11.20 -1.82
N LEU A 117 -2.26 -10.46 -0.87
CA LEU A 117 -1.80 -10.98 0.42
C LEU A 117 -2.98 -11.38 1.32
N GLY A 118 -4.12 -10.70 1.21
CA GLY A 118 -5.34 -10.91 1.98
C GLY A 118 -6.30 -11.96 1.41
N TYR A 119 -5.80 -13.05 0.84
CA TYR A 119 -6.60 -14.18 0.34
C TYR A 119 -7.57 -13.84 -0.81
N GLY A 120 -7.28 -12.82 -1.61
CA GLY A 120 -7.97 -12.53 -2.85
C GLY A 120 -9.26 -11.71 -2.70
N LEU A 121 -10.02 -11.61 -3.80
CA LEU A 121 -11.17 -10.71 -3.94
C LEU A 121 -12.24 -10.93 -2.86
N THR A 122 -12.57 -12.18 -2.54
CA THR A 122 -13.65 -12.48 -1.59
C THR A 122 -13.36 -11.92 -0.21
N GLU A 123 -12.14 -12.12 0.28
CA GLU A 123 -11.73 -11.59 1.59
C GLU A 123 -11.60 -10.07 1.56
N PHE A 124 -11.09 -9.52 0.47
CA PHE A 124 -11.00 -8.08 0.30
C PHE A 124 -12.37 -7.39 0.29
N LEU A 125 -13.38 -8.00 -0.32
CA LEU A 125 -14.78 -7.50 -0.27
C LEU A 125 -15.34 -7.52 1.16
N ARG A 126 -15.02 -8.54 1.96
CA ARG A 126 -15.37 -8.58 3.40
C ARG A 126 -14.67 -7.45 4.16
N THR A 127 -13.40 -7.21 3.88
CA THR A 127 -12.63 -6.09 4.45
C THR A 127 -13.29 -4.75 4.12
N VAL A 128 -13.65 -4.51 2.86
CA VAL A 128 -14.37 -3.29 2.46
C VAL A 128 -15.73 -3.16 3.15
N ALA A 129 -16.45 -4.26 3.36
CA ALA A 129 -17.71 -4.25 4.09
C ALA A 129 -17.50 -3.87 5.56
N VAL A 130 -16.45 -4.38 6.21
CA VAL A 130 -16.06 -4.00 7.58
C VAL A 130 -15.70 -2.52 7.65
N VAL A 131 -14.91 -2.00 6.72
CA VAL A 131 -14.52 -0.59 6.63
C VAL A 131 -15.76 0.30 6.56
N ARG A 132 -16.71 -0.03 5.67
CA ARG A 132 -17.98 0.71 5.55
C ARG A 132 -18.83 0.65 6.82
N ALA A 133 -18.92 -0.53 7.46
CA ALA A 133 -19.67 -0.71 8.70
C ALA A 133 -19.12 0.11 9.87
N HIS A 134 -17.84 0.50 9.82
CA HIS A 134 -17.21 1.41 10.78
C HIS A 134 -17.28 2.89 10.36
N GLY A 135 -18.10 3.24 9.37
CA GLY A 135 -18.33 4.63 8.96
C GLY A 135 -17.27 5.22 8.02
N TRP A 136 -16.38 4.39 7.50
CA TRP A 136 -15.34 4.86 6.57
C TRP A 136 -15.82 4.91 5.13
N SER A 137 -15.33 5.90 4.39
CA SER A 137 -15.47 5.93 2.93
C SER A 137 -14.51 4.92 2.29
N PRO A 138 -14.95 4.14 1.29
CA PRO A 138 -14.04 3.32 0.48
C PRO A 138 -12.91 4.13 -0.20
N ARG A 139 -13.10 5.42 -0.37
CA ARG A 139 -12.06 6.33 -0.90
C ARG A 139 -10.87 6.52 0.05
N ARG A 140 -10.94 6.00 1.28
CA ARG A 140 -9.81 5.95 2.21
C ARG A 140 -8.98 4.69 2.07
N ILE A 141 -9.36 3.77 1.18
CA ILE A 141 -8.60 2.57 0.87
C ILE A 141 -7.74 2.87 -0.37
N VAL A 142 -6.43 2.68 -0.23
CA VAL A 142 -5.43 2.72 -1.29
C VAL A 142 -4.69 1.39 -1.22
N PRO A 143 -5.05 0.38 -2.02
CA PRO A 143 -4.45 -0.95 -1.93
C PRO A 143 -2.94 -0.91 -2.12
N HIS A 144 -2.25 -1.67 -1.26
CA HIS A 144 -0.82 -1.96 -1.36
C HIS A 144 -0.50 -2.87 -2.54
N GLY A 145 0.77 -2.95 -2.89
CA GLY A 145 1.36 -3.93 -3.80
C GLY A 145 1.49 -3.46 -5.25
N GLY A 146 0.80 -2.39 -5.64
CA GLY A 146 0.97 -1.77 -6.96
C GLY A 146 0.82 -2.72 -8.15
N HIS A 147 0.00 -3.78 -8.01
CA HIS A 147 -0.14 -4.83 -9.01
C HIS A 147 -1.48 -4.77 -9.75
N GLN A 148 -1.58 -5.48 -10.89
CA GLN A 148 -2.73 -5.46 -11.80
C GLN A 148 -4.04 -5.88 -11.12
N PHE A 149 -4.00 -6.85 -10.19
CA PHE A 149 -5.19 -7.31 -9.48
C PHE A 149 -5.76 -6.22 -8.57
N ALA A 150 -4.89 -5.52 -7.82
CA ALA A 150 -5.29 -4.40 -6.97
C ALA A 150 -5.88 -3.25 -7.81
N LEU A 151 -5.28 -2.95 -8.98
CA LEU A 151 -5.79 -1.93 -9.90
C LEU A 151 -7.22 -2.21 -10.33
N ALA A 152 -7.51 -3.45 -10.76
CA ALA A 152 -8.85 -3.84 -11.20
C ALA A 152 -9.89 -3.68 -10.07
N ILE A 153 -9.52 -4.07 -8.84
CA ILE A 153 -10.38 -3.92 -7.65
C ILE A 153 -10.56 -2.45 -7.29
N ALA A 154 -9.48 -1.67 -7.27
CA ALA A 154 -9.53 -0.25 -6.91
C ALA A 154 -10.43 0.54 -7.86
N ALA A 155 -10.34 0.28 -9.15
CA ALA A 155 -11.19 0.89 -10.16
C ALA A 155 -12.66 0.44 -10.02
N GLY A 156 -12.90 -0.87 -9.91
CA GLY A 156 -14.26 -1.44 -9.82
C GLY A 156 -15.02 -1.00 -8.57
N LEU A 157 -14.34 -0.85 -7.45
CA LEU A 157 -14.92 -0.39 -6.17
C LEU A 157 -14.83 1.11 -5.95
N ARG A 158 -14.21 1.86 -6.87
CA ARG A 158 -13.97 3.31 -6.78
C ARG A 158 -13.25 3.70 -5.49
N LEU A 159 -12.16 2.99 -5.18
CA LEU A 159 -11.32 3.24 -4.02
C LEU A 159 -10.56 4.58 -4.15
N GLY A 160 -9.76 4.95 -3.16
CA GLY A 160 -9.03 6.22 -3.11
C GLY A 160 -7.87 6.32 -4.08
N GLY A 161 -7.33 5.20 -4.49
CA GLY A 161 -6.18 5.09 -5.38
C GLY A 161 -5.71 3.67 -5.50
N ASN A 162 -4.50 3.50 -6.00
CA ASN A 162 -3.76 2.25 -6.03
C ASN A 162 -2.27 2.58 -6.04
N GLU A 163 -1.45 1.79 -5.39
CA GLU A 163 0.01 1.92 -5.51
C GLU A 163 0.48 1.52 -6.90
N SER A 164 1.69 1.91 -7.26
CA SER A 164 2.29 1.59 -8.55
C SER A 164 3.77 1.30 -8.39
N TYR A 165 4.15 0.06 -8.64
CA TYR A 165 5.53 -0.43 -8.61
C TYR A 165 5.93 -0.96 -10.00
N PRO A 166 6.22 -0.09 -10.97
CA PRO A 166 6.45 -0.51 -12.35
C PRO A 166 7.66 -1.42 -12.52
N ASP A 167 8.66 -1.29 -11.65
CA ASP A 167 9.94 -2.02 -11.75
C ASP A 167 10.21 -2.94 -10.56
N GLU A 168 9.37 -2.90 -9.53
CA GLU A 168 9.49 -3.70 -8.32
C GLU A 168 8.63 -4.98 -8.40
N PHE A 169 9.03 -6.03 -7.65
CA PHE A 169 8.28 -7.28 -7.50
C PHE A 169 7.95 -8.02 -8.82
N ARG A 170 8.76 -7.85 -9.84
CA ARG A 170 8.55 -8.56 -11.12
C ARG A 170 8.60 -10.09 -10.94
N PRO A 171 7.75 -10.85 -11.64
CA PRO A 171 6.77 -10.40 -12.64
C PRO A 171 5.40 -10.02 -12.06
N PHE A 172 5.21 -10.07 -10.74
CA PHE A 172 3.90 -9.91 -10.08
C PHE A 172 3.50 -8.44 -9.91
N GLY A 173 4.45 -7.56 -9.57
CA GLY A 173 4.23 -6.12 -9.41
C GLY A 173 3.97 -5.40 -10.75
N GLY A 174 3.51 -4.16 -10.67
CA GLY A 174 3.17 -3.36 -11.84
C GLY A 174 1.86 -3.75 -12.53
N PHE A 175 1.52 -2.99 -13.56
CA PHE A 175 0.27 -3.18 -14.31
C PHE A 175 0.52 -3.99 -15.60
N ALA A 176 -0.55 -4.27 -16.36
CA ALA A 176 -0.43 -4.90 -17.67
C ALA A 176 0.49 -4.08 -18.59
N ASP A 177 1.20 -4.76 -19.49
CA ASP A 177 2.31 -4.16 -20.26
C ASP A 177 1.89 -2.97 -21.12
N ASP A 178 0.62 -2.90 -21.49
CA ASP A 178 0.03 -1.84 -22.29
C ASP A 178 -0.80 -0.82 -21.47
N THR A 179 -0.65 -0.82 -20.15
CA THR A 179 -1.37 0.08 -19.26
C THR A 179 -0.49 1.29 -18.90
N PRO A 180 -0.69 2.45 -19.54
CA PRO A 180 0.11 3.63 -19.25
C PRO A 180 -0.23 4.22 -17.88
N VAL A 181 0.79 4.73 -17.19
CA VAL A 181 0.62 5.58 -16.01
C VAL A 181 0.94 7.01 -16.43
N GLU A 182 -0.07 7.85 -16.57
CA GLU A 182 0.08 9.22 -17.06
C GLU A 182 -0.45 10.23 -16.05
N GLY A 183 0.34 11.22 -15.73
CA GLY A 183 -0.05 12.27 -14.77
C GLY A 183 -0.46 11.72 -13.40
N GLY A 184 0.10 10.58 -12.98
CA GLY A 184 -0.27 9.91 -11.73
C GLY A 184 -1.63 9.20 -11.77
N ARG A 185 -2.13 8.92 -12.97
CA ARG A 185 -3.39 8.19 -13.21
C ARG A 185 -3.15 6.97 -14.07
N VAL A 186 -3.96 5.94 -13.82
CA VAL A 186 -3.98 4.70 -14.58
C VAL A 186 -5.44 4.25 -14.72
N ALA A 187 -5.78 3.66 -15.87
CA ALA A 187 -7.09 3.07 -16.11
C ALA A 187 -6.92 1.57 -16.43
N PRO A 188 -7.77 0.69 -15.88
CA PRO A 188 -7.84 -0.68 -16.35
C PRO A 188 -8.19 -0.72 -17.84
N SER A 189 -7.72 -1.77 -18.50
CA SER A 189 -8.10 -2.05 -19.90
C SER A 189 -9.60 -2.34 -20.03
N GLU A 190 -10.17 -2.03 -21.18
CA GLU A 190 -11.54 -2.43 -21.58
C GLU A 190 -11.65 -3.93 -21.96
N ALA A 191 -10.52 -4.65 -22.05
CA ALA A 191 -10.52 -6.08 -22.32
C ALA A 191 -11.15 -6.87 -21.17
N PRO A 192 -11.83 -8.00 -21.45
CA PRO A 192 -12.36 -8.88 -20.42
C PRO A 192 -11.27 -9.38 -19.44
N GLY A 193 -11.64 -9.65 -18.18
CA GLY A 193 -10.74 -10.15 -17.15
C GLY A 193 -10.10 -9.04 -16.32
N ILE A 194 -9.14 -9.42 -15.51
CA ILE A 194 -8.41 -8.48 -14.62
C ILE A 194 -7.10 -7.96 -15.24
N GLY A 195 -6.72 -8.49 -16.42
CA GLY A 195 -5.55 -8.05 -17.18
C GLY A 195 -4.24 -8.74 -16.80
N ILE A 196 -4.23 -9.72 -15.91
CA ILE A 196 -3.04 -10.49 -15.54
C ILE A 196 -2.44 -11.20 -16.76
N GLU A 197 -3.26 -11.73 -17.64
CA GLU A 197 -2.90 -12.39 -18.89
C GLU A 197 -2.18 -11.47 -19.89
N ARG A 198 -2.24 -10.17 -19.68
CA ARG A 198 -1.58 -9.15 -20.51
C ARG A 198 -0.22 -8.70 -19.92
N LYS A 199 0.25 -9.39 -18.91
CA LYS A 199 1.61 -9.27 -18.38
C LYS A 199 2.44 -10.44 -18.93
N ALA A 200 3.20 -10.24 -20.02
CA ALA A 200 3.93 -11.28 -20.71
C ALA A 200 4.84 -12.10 -19.76
N ALA A 201 5.61 -11.41 -18.91
CA ALA A 201 6.49 -12.08 -17.94
C ALA A 201 5.73 -12.93 -16.91
N LEU A 202 4.52 -12.54 -16.52
CA LEU A 202 3.69 -13.34 -15.59
C LEU A 202 3.02 -14.51 -16.31
N ALA A 203 2.60 -14.31 -17.57
CA ALA A 203 2.02 -15.38 -18.39
C ALA A 203 3.01 -16.55 -18.57
N GLU A 204 4.30 -16.29 -18.74
CA GLU A 204 5.34 -17.31 -18.81
C GLU A 204 5.43 -18.14 -17.52
N VAL A 205 5.45 -17.48 -16.35
CA VAL A 205 5.49 -18.15 -15.04
C VAL A 205 4.25 -19.00 -14.81
N LEU A 206 3.07 -18.50 -15.15
CA LEU A 206 1.82 -19.24 -15.02
C LEU A 206 1.78 -20.46 -15.95
N ALA A 207 2.23 -20.31 -17.19
CA ALA A 207 2.29 -21.42 -18.14
C ALA A 207 3.27 -22.52 -17.68
N GLU A 208 4.38 -22.17 -17.08
CA GLU A 208 5.33 -23.13 -16.50
C GLU A 208 4.72 -23.88 -15.31
N THR A 209 4.06 -23.15 -14.41
CA THR A 209 3.38 -23.74 -13.24
C THR A 209 2.29 -24.73 -13.66
N LEU A 210 1.50 -24.41 -14.68
CA LEU A 210 0.45 -25.29 -15.20
C LEU A 210 1.04 -26.56 -15.86
N ARG A 211 2.18 -26.44 -16.58
CA ARG A 211 2.88 -27.60 -17.16
C ARG A 211 3.44 -28.54 -16.09
N SER A 212 4.07 -27.99 -15.06
CA SER A 212 4.65 -28.77 -13.96
C SER A 212 3.58 -29.44 -13.08
N GLY A 213 2.44 -28.79 -12.87
CA GLY A 213 1.30 -29.34 -12.12
C GLY A 213 0.59 -30.49 -12.86
N SER A 214 0.66 -30.57 -14.20
CA SER A 214 0.08 -31.68 -14.98
C SER A 214 0.97 -32.92 -15.00
N SER A 215 2.27 -32.81 -14.76
CA SER A 215 3.20 -33.97 -14.73
C SER A 215 3.20 -34.71 -13.38
N ASN A 216 2.58 -34.18 -12.34
CA ASN A 216 2.49 -34.82 -11.01
C ASN A 216 1.16 -35.54 -10.73
N ARG A 217 0.34 -35.79 -11.77
CA ARG A 217 -0.85 -36.66 -11.65
C ARG A 217 -0.53 -38.03 -12.25
N VAL A 218 0.16 -38.87 -11.47
CA VAL A 218 0.24 -40.33 -11.68
C VAL A 218 -0.21 -40.98 -10.38
#